data_1966cd6a85ff354fcf0e438e6241c74c
#
_entry.id   1966cd6a85ff354fcf0e438e6241c74c
#
_cell.length_a   1.000
_cell.length_b   1.000
_cell.length_c   1.000
_cell.angle_alpha   90.00
_cell.angle_beta   90.00
_cell.angle_gamma   90.00
#
_symmetry.space_group_name_H-M   'P 1'
#
loop_
_entity.id
_entity.type
_entity.pdbx_description
1 polymer ?
#
loop_
_entity_poly.entity_id
_entity_poly.type
_entity_poly.pdbx_seq_one_letter_code
_entity_poly.pdbx_strand_id
1 'polypeptide(L)'
;LSQGFEPTIFERAPMLGGQWTGLDDLSGVWPTMHTNTSGMTTAFSDLEPETDLVYPSGRDILDYLYRYAETFGLTSRIRFGARVELVSRDDAGWLVGHAGTTERFEKVVVATGRFQSPSIPAVPGLDTFAGSAGVISTYQYRGHEPYCGTRVLVAGGAISALEIAAELARLGAARVVVAQRRQRYVLPKFAAGVPSGHRMFTRYGTIADECLPAAEVDRQLKEIVVEAGGSPEQYGAPAPDPSLFAAGVTLSQEYLPLVAEGLITVRPWLESITNAAVTFADGNLEEFDGIVFGTGFDLHMPFLSEDIRAIVDLDVVHLDADRYTFHPDLPGLAFVGMWDQSGGYFVPLELQARWIAYTWGGAIPATGEAVQRSSIDAYRSRR
;
A
#
# COMPACT_ATOMS: atom_id res chain seq x y z
N LEU A 1 -5.49 3.79 -25.55
CA LEU A 1 -6.25 3.52 -26.77
C LEU A 1 -6.94 4.78 -27.29
N SER A 2 -7.75 5.47 -26.49
CA SER A 2 -8.49 6.69 -26.91
C SER A 2 -7.61 7.82 -27.42
N GLN A 3 -6.31 7.81 -27.13
CA GLN A 3 -5.32 8.78 -27.58
C GLN A 3 -4.42 8.24 -28.72
N GLY A 4 -4.84 7.18 -29.40
CA GLY A 4 -4.15 6.62 -30.57
C GLY A 4 -2.92 5.76 -30.27
N PHE A 5 -2.65 5.44 -28.99
CA PHE A 5 -1.55 4.55 -28.63
C PHE A 5 -1.95 3.07 -28.79
N GLU A 6 -0.97 2.25 -29.22
CA GLU A 6 -1.06 0.79 -29.28
C GLU A 6 -0.19 0.18 -28.17
N PRO A 7 -0.72 0.03 -26.93
CA PRO A 7 0.08 -0.43 -25.80
C PRO A 7 0.32 -1.94 -25.87
N THR A 8 1.54 -2.36 -25.48
CA THR A 8 1.86 -3.73 -25.07
C THR A 8 2.07 -3.73 -23.57
N ILE A 9 1.40 -4.64 -22.86
CA ILE A 9 1.51 -4.79 -21.41
C ILE A 9 2.33 -6.04 -21.12
N PHE A 10 3.43 -5.90 -20.39
CA PHE A 10 4.24 -7.01 -19.89
C PHE A 10 3.82 -7.31 -18.45
N GLU A 11 3.26 -8.50 -18.23
CA GLU A 11 2.86 -8.97 -16.91
C GLU A 11 3.69 -10.20 -16.52
N ARG A 12 4.35 -10.13 -15.36
CA ARG A 12 5.19 -11.26 -14.89
C ARG A 12 4.37 -12.47 -14.43
N ALA A 13 3.14 -12.22 -13.93
CA ALA A 13 2.24 -13.29 -13.51
C ALA A 13 1.64 -14.03 -14.73
N PRO A 14 1.19 -15.28 -14.56
CA PRO A 14 0.49 -16.02 -15.61
C PRO A 14 -0.95 -15.53 -15.84
N MET A 15 -1.41 -14.56 -15.05
CA MET A 15 -2.78 -14.06 -15.05
C MET A 15 -2.87 -12.57 -14.73
N LEU A 16 -3.99 -11.97 -15.10
CA LEU A 16 -4.35 -10.60 -14.75
C LEU A 16 -4.66 -10.48 -13.25
N GLY A 17 -4.41 -9.31 -12.66
CA GLY A 17 -4.89 -8.94 -11.33
C GLY A 17 -3.82 -8.40 -10.38
N GLY A 18 -2.54 -8.49 -10.74
CA GLY A 18 -1.45 -7.97 -9.91
C GLY A 18 -1.51 -8.54 -8.48
N GLN A 19 -1.54 -7.66 -7.48
CA GLN A 19 -1.63 -8.11 -6.07
C GLN A 19 -2.95 -8.82 -5.71
N TRP A 20 -4.01 -8.68 -6.50
CA TRP A 20 -5.32 -9.29 -6.22
C TRP A 20 -5.43 -10.74 -6.65
N THR A 21 -4.41 -11.29 -7.30
CA THR A 21 -4.40 -12.68 -7.78
C THR A 21 -4.42 -13.74 -6.68
N GLY A 22 -3.96 -13.41 -5.47
CA GLY A 22 -3.76 -14.38 -4.40
C GLY A 22 -2.64 -15.39 -4.66
N LEU A 23 -1.85 -15.22 -5.74
CA LEU A 23 -0.74 -16.11 -6.05
C LEU A 23 0.41 -15.93 -5.06
N ASP A 24 0.98 -17.03 -4.59
CA ASP A 24 2.16 -17.01 -3.74
C ASP A 24 3.32 -16.26 -4.43
N ASP A 25 4.11 -15.55 -3.65
CA ASP A 25 5.23 -14.70 -4.09
C ASP A 25 4.87 -13.50 -5.00
N LEU A 26 3.62 -13.40 -5.46
CA LEU A 26 3.16 -12.32 -6.34
C LEU A 26 2.04 -11.47 -5.75
N SER A 27 1.47 -11.88 -4.63
CA SER A 27 0.32 -11.26 -3.99
C SER A 27 0.46 -11.20 -2.47
N GLY A 28 0.01 -10.12 -1.86
CA GLY A 28 -0.15 -9.97 -0.41
C GLY A 28 -1.60 -10.13 0.07
N VAL A 29 -2.48 -10.62 -0.80
CA VAL A 29 -3.90 -10.85 -0.46
C VAL A 29 -4.07 -12.22 0.19
N TRP A 30 -4.83 -12.28 1.29
CA TRP A 30 -5.24 -13.52 1.94
C TRP A 30 -6.76 -13.73 1.81
N PRO A 31 -7.28 -14.96 1.97
CA PRO A 31 -8.66 -15.31 1.61
C PRO A 31 -9.77 -14.48 2.26
N THR A 32 -9.58 -14.06 3.51
CA THR A 32 -10.57 -13.26 4.27
C THR A 32 -10.41 -11.76 4.09
N MET A 33 -9.42 -11.33 3.31
CA MET A 33 -9.12 -9.90 3.11
C MET A 33 -10.25 -9.19 2.37
N HIS A 34 -10.66 -8.04 2.91
CA HIS A 34 -11.55 -7.08 2.29
C HIS A 34 -10.84 -5.74 2.08
N THR A 35 -11.31 -4.96 1.14
CA THR A 35 -10.77 -3.61 0.91
C THR A 35 -10.93 -2.73 2.14
N ASN A 36 -10.07 -1.73 2.26
CA ASN A 36 -10.13 -0.71 3.33
C ASN A 36 -10.94 0.51 2.91
N THR A 37 -11.29 0.58 1.63
CA THR A 37 -12.11 1.62 1.04
C THR A 37 -13.35 0.99 0.42
N SER A 38 -14.45 1.73 0.39
CA SER A 38 -15.71 1.21 -0.15
C SER A 38 -15.60 0.92 -1.65
N GLY A 39 -16.45 0.03 -2.15
CA GLY A 39 -16.54 -0.30 -3.58
C GLY A 39 -16.68 0.93 -4.47
N MET A 40 -17.41 1.96 -4.01
CA MET A 40 -17.57 3.23 -4.72
C MET A 40 -16.23 3.94 -4.99
N THR A 41 -15.28 3.85 -4.06
CA THR A 41 -13.95 4.47 -4.18
C THR A 41 -12.87 3.48 -4.64
N THR A 42 -13.27 2.24 -4.92
CA THR A 42 -12.41 1.14 -5.38
C THR A 42 -12.88 0.63 -6.74
N ALA A 43 -13.24 1.55 -7.63
CA ALA A 43 -13.64 1.28 -9.01
C ALA A 43 -13.11 2.39 -9.93
N PHE A 44 -12.97 2.08 -11.21
CA PHE A 44 -12.71 3.06 -12.26
C PHE A 44 -14.01 3.76 -12.66
N SER A 45 -13.92 5.00 -13.12
CA SER A 45 -15.10 5.84 -13.40
C SER A 45 -15.92 5.38 -14.61
N ASP A 46 -15.39 4.53 -15.46
CA ASP A 46 -15.99 4.06 -16.70
C ASP A 46 -16.54 2.62 -16.62
N LEU A 47 -16.47 1.98 -15.44
CA LEU A 47 -17.08 0.69 -15.18
C LEU A 47 -17.49 0.55 -13.70
N GLU A 48 -18.79 0.40 -13.44
CA GLU A 48 -19.30 0.21 -12.09
C GLU A 48 -18.95 -1.17 -11.52
N PRO A 49 -18.67 -1.30 -10.21
CA PRO A 49 -18.49 -2.60 -9.58
C PRO A 49 -19.80 -3.39 -9.54
N GLU A 50 -19.70 -4.72 -9.68
CA GLU A 50 -20.85 -5.65 -9.56
C GLU A 50 -20.79 -6.40 -8.23
N THR A 51 -20.83 -5.68 -7.12
CA THR A 51 -20.88 -6.28 -5.79
C THR A 51 -21.81 -5.48 -4.90
N ASP A 52 -22.62 -6.18 -4.11
CA ASP A 52 -23.47 -5.58 -3.08
C ASP A 52 -22.68 -5.28 -1.78
N LEU A 53 -21.43 -5.71 -1.71
CA LEU A 53 -20.59 -5.48 -0.55
C LEU A 53 -20.07 -4.03 -0.52
N VAL A 54 -20.29 -3.37 0.59
CA VAL A 54 -19.74 -2.01 0.79
C VAL A 54 -18.22 -2.02 0.76
N TYR A 55 -17.60 -3.06 1.32
CA TYR A 55 -16.16 -3.32 1.25
C TYR A 55 -15.94 -4.64 0.49
N PRO A 56 -15.64 -4.58 -0.81
CA PRO A 56 -15.38 -5.76 -1.62
C PRO A 56 -14.28 -6.65 -1.07
N SER A 57 -14.40 -7.95 -1.25
CA SER A 57 -13.33 -8.90 -0.97
C SER A 57 -12.21 -8.79 -2.03
N GLY A 58 -11.06 -9.40 -1.75
CA GLY A 58 -9.98 -9.51 -2.75
C GLY A 58 -10.44 -10.21 -4.02
N ARG A 59 -11.38 -11.18 -3.91
CA ARG A 59 -11.99 -11.88 -5.04
C ARG A 59 -12.88 -10.96 -5.88
N ASP A 60 -13.73 -10.15 -5.27
CA ASP A 60 -14.57 -9.20 -5.99
C ASP A 60 -13.74 -8.20 -6.81
N ILE A 61 -12.61 -7.75 -6.25
CA ILE A 61 -11.69 -6.86 -6.98
C ILE A 61 -11.03 -7.58 -8.15
N LEU A 62 -10.61 -8.82 -7.97
CA LEU A 62 -10.04 -9.60 -9.07
C LEU A 62 -11.06 -9.79 -10.21
N ASP A 63 -12.28 -10.20 -9.87
CA ASP A 63 -13.36 -10.41 -10.84
C ASP A 63 -13.72 -9.09 -11.56
N TYR A 64 -13.73 -7.96 -10.83
CA TYR A 64 -13.88 -6.63 -11.42
C TYR A 64 -12.77 -6.29 -12.44
N LEU A 65 -11.51 -6.59 -12.14
CA LEU A 65 -10.39 -6.34 -13.06
C LEU A 65 -10.48 -7.22 -14.31
N TYR A 66 -10.92 -8.47 -14.19
CA TYR A 66 -11.17 -9.33 -15.34
C TYR A 66 -12.28 -8.76 -16.23
N ARG A 67 -13.40 -8.37 -15.64
CA ARG A 67 -14.52 -7.75 -16.35
C ARG A 67 -14.10 -6.44 -17.04
N TYR A 68 -13.27 -5.64 -16.36
CA TYR A 68 -12.69 -4.42 -16.93
C TYR A 68 -11.86 -4.72 -18.18
N ALA A 69 -10.96 -5.68 -18.07
CA ALA A 69 -10.11 -6.07 -19.20
C ALA A 69 -10.88 -6.63 -20.38
N GLU A 70 -11.94 -7.39 -20.13
CA GLU A 70 -12.84 -7.91 -21.16
C GLU A 70 -13.65 -6.79 -21.82
N THR A 71 -14.30 -5.94 -21.03
CA THR A 71 -15.14 -4.83 -21.51
C THR A 71 -14.38 -3.90 -22.46
N PHE A 72 -13.12 -3.62 -22.14
CA PHE A 72 -12.30 -2.71 -22.94
C PHE A 72 -11.31 -3.43 -23.90
N GLY A 73 -11.44 -4.76 -24.07
CA GLY A 73 -10.64 -5.54 -25.02
C GLY A 73 -9.15 -5.52 -24.73
N LEU A 74 -8.75 -5.47 -23.44
CA LEU A 74 -7.34 -5.30 -23.07
C LEU A 74 -6.55 -6.61 -23.07
N THR A 75 -7.20 -7.74 -22.88
CA THR A 75 -6.53 -9.04 -22.69
C THR A 75 -5.56 -9.39 -23.82
N SER A 76 -5.92 -9.09 -25.08
CA SER A 76 -5.06 -9.35 -26.25
C SER A 76 -3.78 -8.51 -26.29
N ARG A 77 -3.69 -7.49 -25.46
CA ARG A 77 -2.53 -6.57 -25.35
C ARG A 77 -1.58 -6.95 -24.20
N ILE A 78 -1.97 -7.96 -23.40
CA ILE A 78 -1.18 -8.42 -22.25
C ILE A 78 -0.36 -9.65 -22.65
N ARG A 79 0.93 -9.59 -22.39
CA ARG A 79 1.85 -10.71 -22.49
C ARG A 79 2.08 -11.24 -21.07
N PHE A 80 1.41 -12.32 -20.74
CA PHE A 80 1.54 -12.97 -19.44
C PHE A 80 2.83 -13.80 -19.34
N GLY A 81 3.34 -13.98 -18.12
CA GLY A 81 4.62 -14.66 -17.87
C GLY A 81 5.85 -13.89 -18.38
N ALA A 82 5.66 -12.64 -18.79
CA ALA A 82 6.67 -11.80 -19.40
C ALA A 82 7.26 -10.83 -18.35
N ARG A 83 8.18 -11.33 -17.53
CA ARG A 83 8.91 -10.50 -16.56
C ARG A 83 9.83 -9.54 -17.30
N VAL A 84 9.69 -8.25 -17.07
CA VAL A 84 10.66 -7.25 -17.51
C VAL A 84 11.89 -7.31 -16.61
N GLU A 85 13.05 -7.47 -17.23
CA GLU A 85 14.34 -7.62 -16.56
C GLU A 85 15.18 -6.34 -16.62
N LEU A 86 14.98 -5.55 -17.69
CA LEU A 86 15.68 -4.28 -17.86
C LEU A 86 14.80 -3.27 -18.61
N VAL A 87 14.75 -2.05 -18.11
CA VAL A 87 14.33 -0.85 -18.83
C VAL A 87 15.52 0.08 -18.91
N SER A 88 15.90 0.45 -20.12
CA SER A 88 16.99 1.38 -20.42
C SER A 88 16.62 2.26 -21.61
N ARG A 89 17.47 3.19 -21.98
CA ARG A 89 17.29 4.03 -23.19
C ARG A 89 18.59 4.19 -23.96
N ASP A 90 18.44 4.45 -25.24
CA ASP A 90 19.51 4.94 -26.12
C ASP A 90 19.01 6.17 -26.92
N ASP A 91 19.80 6.63 -27.88
CA ASP A 91 19.46 7.79 -28.72
C ASP A 91 18.19 7.58 -29.57
N ALA A 92 17.77 6.31 -29.80
CA ALA A 92 16.63 5.97 -30.64
C ALA A 92 15.35 5.63 -29.86
N GLY A 93 15.38 5.64 -28.52
CA GLY A 93 14.19 5.45 -27.68
C GLY A 93 14.41 4.53 -26.47
N TRP A 94 13.31 3.99 -25.97
CA TRP A 94 13.27 3.12 -24.78
C TRP A 94 13.46 1.66 -25.15
N LEU A 95 14.25 0.95 -24.37
CA LEU A 95 14.53 -0.48 -24.53
C LEU A 95 13.94 -1.26 -23.36
N VAL A 96 13.15 -2.27 -23.64
CA VAL A 96 12.54 -3.17 -22.65
C VAL A 96 13.06 -4.58 -22.88
N GLY A 97 13.86 -5.06 -21.91
CA GLY A 97 14.41 -6.42 -21.89
C GLY A 97 13.50 -7.38 -21.14
N HIS A 98 13.14 -8.51 -21.77
CA HIS A 98 12.36 -9.57 -21.14
C HIS A 98 12.67 -10.92 -21.82
N ALA A 99 12.71 -12.00 -21.05
CA ALA A 99 12.91 -13.37 -21.57
C ALA A 99 14.09 -13.48 -22.55
N GLY A 100 15.20 -12.77 -22.30
CA GLY A 100 16.39 -12.78 -23.15
C GLY A 100 16.26 -12.01 -24.48
N THR A 101 15.16 -11.27 -24.68
CA THR A 101 14.93 -10.40 -25.83
C THR A 101 14.87 -8.94 -25.41
N THR A 102 15.10 -8.03 -26.36
CA THR A 102 14.97 -6.59 -26.12
C THR A 102 14.09 -6.00 -27.22
N GLU A 103 13.03 -5.30 -26.81
CA GLU A 103 12.13 -4.60 -27.72
C GLU A 103 12.25 -3.08 -27.51
N ARG A 104 12.00 -2.32 -28.59
CA ARG A 104 12.08 -0.86 -28.58
C ARG A 104 10.69 -0.24 -28.54
N PHE A 105 10.55 0.79 -27.74
CA PHE A 105 9.31 1.57 -27.57
C PHE A 105 9.60 3.08 -27.60
N GLU A 106 8.67 3.85 -28.12
CA GLU A 106 8.75 5.31 -28.05
C GLU A 106 8.48 5.83 -26.62
N LYS A 107 7.62 5.12 -25.88
CA LYS A 107 7.16 5.48 -24.54
C LYS A 107 7.03 4.26 -23.67
N VAL A 108 7.35 4.41 -22.40
CA VAL A 108 7.24 3.35 -21.38
C VAL A 108 6.50 3.87 -20.16
N VAL A 109 5.56 3.08 -19.65
CA VAL A 109 4.88 3.33 -18.37
C VAL A 109 5.27 2.24 -17.38
N VAL A 110 5.85 2.63 -16.27
CA VAL A 110 6.15 1.74 -15.14
C VAL A 110 4.94 1.71 -14.22
N ALA A 111 4.20 0.60 -14.21
CA ALA A 111 2.98 0.37 -13.43
C ALA A 111 3.06 -0.92 -12.60
N THR A 112 4.25 -1.21 -12.07
CA THR A 112 4.57 -2.49 -11.42
C THR A 112 3.97 -2.62 -10.02
N GLY A 113 3.40 -1.55 -9.46
CA GLY A 113 2.89 -1.50 -8.09
C GLY A 113 3.98 -1.27 -7.05
N ARG A 114 3.58 -0.71 -5.91
CA ARG A 114 4.48 -0.32 -4.82
C ARG A 114 4.65 -1.41 -3.75
N PHE A 115 3.62 -2.24 -3.52
CA PHE A 115 3.54 -3.15 -2.38
C PHE A 115 4.00 -4.58 -2.76
N GLN A 116 5.26 -4.72 -3.19
CA GLN A 116 5.81 -6.00 -3.64
C GLN A 116 7.05 -6.46 -2.86
N SER A 117 7.78 -5.54 -2.22
CA SER A 117 8.99 -5.83 -1.45
C SER A 117 8.74 -5.52 0.02
N PRO A 118 8.36 -6.51 0.84
CA PRO A 118 8.13 -6.28 2.27
C PRO A 118 9.38 -5.76 2.97
N SER A 119 9.21 -4.73 3.79
CA SER A 119 10.28 -4.16 4.60
C SER A 119 10.27 -4.81 5.98
N ILE A 120 11.24 -5.68 6.27
CA ILE A 120 11.45 -6.26 7.59
C ILE A 120 12.65 -5.54 8.22
N PRO A 121 12.46 -4.81 9.33
CA PRO A 121 13.55 -4.08 9.96
C PRO A 121 14.55 -5.04 10.58
N ALA A 122 15.82 -4.61 10.61
CA ALA A 122 16.85 -5.33 11.36
C ALA A 122 16.52 -5.27 12.86
N VAL A 123 16.30 -6.45 13.45
CA VAL A 123 16.10 -6.62 14.89
C VAL A 123 17.21 -7.53 15.40
N PRO A 124 17.97 -7.15 16.42
CA PRO A 124 19.02 -8.00 16.99
C PRO A 124 18.49 -9.38 17.35
N GLY A 125 19.10 -10.44 16.81
CA GLY A 125 18.75 -11.84 17.07
C GLY A 125 17.53 -12.37 16.31
N LEU A 126 16.97 -11.62 15.37
CA LEU A 126 15.81 -12.10 14.56
C LEU A 126 16.15 -13.37 13.77
N ASP A 127 17.38 -13.49 13.31
CA ASP A 127 17.91 -14.68 12.62
C ASP A 127 17.99 -15.93 13.52
N THR A 128 17.94 -15.76 14.84
CA THR A 128 17.94 -16.86 15.83
C THR A 128 16.54 -17.29 16.24
N PHE A 129 15.48 -16.66 15.70
CA PHE A 129 14.10 -16.97 16.10
C PHE A 129 13.74 -18.43 15.80
N ALA A 130 13.32 -19.15 16.84
CA ALA A 130 13.07 -20.60 16.79
C ALA A 130 11.60 -20.97 17.12
N GLY A 131 10.68 -20.02 17.06
CA GLY A 131 9.24 -20.28 17.23
C GLY A 131 8.69 -21.18 16.12
N SER A 132 7.77 -22.06 16.46
CA SER A 132 7.25 -23.13 15.56
C SER A 132 6.52 -22.62 14.33
N ALA A 133 5.91 -21.42 14.38
CA ALA A 133 5.21 -20.79 13.26
C ALA A 133 6.09 -19.81 12.45
N GLY A 134 7.37 -19.65 12.86
CA GLY A 134 8.39 -18.92 12.11
C GLY A 134 8.17 -17.40 12.06
N VAL A 135 8.88 -16.77 11.13
CA VAL A 135 8.84 -15.33 10.87
C VAL A 135 8.36 -15.10 9.45
N ILE A 136 7.33 -14.29 9.29
CA ILE A 136 6.82 -13.88 7.97
C ILE A 136 6.53 -12.37 7.95
N SER A 137 6.40 -11.81 6.75
CA SER A 137 5.77 -10.51 6.54
C SER A 137 4.26 -10.66 6.32
N THR A 138 3.50 -9.58 6.48
CA THR A 138 2.07 -9.55 6.11
C THR A 138 1.82 -9.90 4.64
N TYR A 139 2.81 -9.69 3.77
CA TYR A 139 2.75 -10.08 2.36
C TYR A 139 2.71 -11.60 2.15
N GLN A 140 3.29 -12.37 3.08
CA GLN A 140 3.33 -13.83 3.05
C GLN A 140 2.20 -14.48 3.84
N TYR A 141 1.40 -13.69 4.57
CA TYR A 141 0.28 -14.21 5.33
C TYR A 141 -0.81 -14.77 4.38
N ARG A 142 -1.27 -16.01 4.67
CA ARG A 142 -2.27 -16.72 3.84
C ARG A 142 -3.50 -17.19 4.62
N GLY A 143 -3.57 -16.91 5.92
CA GLY A 143 -4.68 -17.28 6.78
C GLY A 143 -4.24 -17.61 8.20
N HIS A 144 -5.22 -17.81 9.07
CA HIS A 144 -5.03 -17.99 10.49
C HIS A 144 -4.67 -19.44 10.89
N GLU A 145 -4.91 -20.42 10.04
CA GLU A 145 -4.83 -21.85 10.36
C GLU A 145 -3.47 -22.27 10.93
N PRO A 146 -2.31 -21.82 10.40
CA PRO A 146 -1.00 -22.15 10.95
C PRO A 146 -0.76 -21.58 12.36
N TYR A 147 -1.58 -20.62 12.78
CA TYR A 147 -1.42 -19.90 14.05
C TYR A 147 -2.43 -20.33 15.12
N CYS A 148 -3.34 -21.27 14.83
CA CYS A 148 -4.29 -21.78 15.82
C CYS A 148 -3.57 -22.37 17.03
N GLY A 149 -3.96 -21.94 18.24
CA GLY A 149 -3.34 -22.36 19.50
C GLY A 149 -1.94 -21.84 19.76
N THR A 150 -1.40 -20.96 18.92
CA THR A 150 -0.05 -20.38 19.06
C THR A 150 -0.06 -18.98 19.66
N ARG A 151 1.09 -18.56 20.17
CA ARG A 151 1.35 -17.18 20.64
C ARG A 151 1.98 -16.40 19.49
N VAL A 152 1.31 -15.36 19.01
CA VAL A 152 1.76 -14.60 17.83
C VAL A 152 2.08 -13.16 18.19
N LEU A 153 3.24 -12.72 17.76
CA LEU A 153 3.63 -11.30 17.74
C LEU A 153 3.36 -10.72 16.35
N VAL A 154 2.51 -9.69 16.29
CA VAL A 154 2.33 -8.89 15.07
C VAL A 154 3.10 -7.58 15.25
N ALA A 155 4.17 -7.42 14.50
CA ALA A 155 5.05 -6.25 14.57
C ALA A 155 4.64 -5.20 13.53
N GLY A 156 3.96 -4.15 13.96
CA GLY A 156 3.47 -3.04 13.12
C GLY A 156 2.15 -2.47 13.61
N GLY A 157 1.85 -1.24 13.22
CA GLY A 157 0.61 -0.53 13.59
C GLY A 157 -0.15 0.02 12.36
N ALA A 158 0.16 -0.48 11.16
CA ALA A 158 -0.56 -0.14 9.93
C ALA A 158 -1.70 -1.13 9.66
N ILE A 159 -2.52 -0.83 8.66
CA ILE A 159 -3.78 -1.53 8.36
C ILE A 159 -3.60 -3.06 8.32
N SER A 160 -2.67 -3.57 7.51
CA SER A 160 -2.49 -5.03 7.37
C SER A 160 -2.09 -5.71 8.68
N ALA A 161 -1.24 -5.07 9.49
CA ALA A 161 -0.86 -5.61 10.80
C ALA A 161 -2.08 -5.71 11.73
N LEU A 162 -2.90 -4.67 11.80
CA LEU A 162 -4.06 -4.65 12.70
C LEU A 162 -5.19 -5.57 12.23
N GLU A 163 -5.43 -5.69 10.93
CA GLU A 163 -6.42 -6.63 10.36
C GLU A 163 -5.99 -8.09 10.62
N ILE A 164 -4.71 -8.42 10.40
CA ILE A 164 -4.19 -9.77 10.69
C ILE A 164 -4.20 -10.04 12.19
N ALA A 165 -3.82 -9.09 13.04
CA ALA A 165 -3.90 -9.27 14.49
C ALA A 165 -5.34 -9.52 14.96
N ALA A 166 -6.31 -8.82 14.38
CA ALA A 166 -7.73 -9.01 14.69
C ALA A 166 -8.21 -10.39 14.22
N GLU A 167 -7.85 -10.82 13.01
CA GLU A 167 -8.18 -12.15 12.49
C GLU A 167 -7.60 -13.26 13.37
N LEU A 168 -6.32 -13.18 13.71
CA LEU A 168 -5.65 -14.15 14.58
C LEU A 168 -6.31 -14.24 15.99
N ALA A 169 -6.65 -13.09 16.56
CA ALA A 169 -7.29 -13.03 17.88
C ALA A 169 -8.72 -13.62 17.86
N ARG A 170 -9.44 -13.49 16.77
CA ARG A 170 -10.80 -14.03 16.60
C ARG A 170 -10.81 -15.52 16.25
N LEU A 171 -9.83 -15.97 15.45
CA LEU A 171 -9.86 -17.28 14.81
C LEU A 171 -8.91 -18.30 15.44
N GLY A 172 -8.51 -18.09 16.70
CA GLY A 172 -7.98 -19.17 17.52
C GLY A 172 -6.49 -19.14 17.83
N ALA A 173 -5.78 -18.04 17.61
CA ALA A 173 -4.47 -17.87 18.25
C ALA A 173 -4.64 -17.88 19.78
N ALA A 174 -3.74 -18.55 20.49
CA ALA A 174 -3.80 -18.61 21.95
C ALA A 174 -3.50 -17.25 22.60
N ARG A 175 -2.67 -16.44 21.96
CA ARG A 175 -2.32 -15.08 22.38
C ARG A 175 -1.90 -14.25 21.17
N VAL A 176 -2.36 -13.02 21.11
CA VAL A 176 -1.92 -12.04 20.12
C VAL A 176 -1.35 -10.80 20.82
N VAL A 177 -0.13 -10.43 20.46
CA VAL A 177 0.53 -9.21 20.88
C VAL A 177 0.81 -8.35 19.66
N VAL A 178 0.45 -7.08 19.71
CA VAL A 178 0.81 -6.09 18.68
C VAL A 178 1.92 -5.21 19.21
N ALA A 179 3.09 -5.24 18.56
CA ALA A 179 4.21 -4.35 18.88
C ALA A 179 4.30 -3.20 17.88
N GLN A 180 4.38 -1.97 18.38
CA GLN A 180 4.42 -0.78 17.51
C GLN A 180 5.35 0.30 18.06
N ARG A 181 5.99 1.06 17.13
CA ARG A 181 6.89 2.16 17.50
C ARG A 181 6.15 3.36 18.06
N ARG A 182 4.92 3.60 17.59
CA ARG A 182 4.03 4.66 18.04
C ARG A 182 2.59 4.20 17.89
N GLN A 183 1.75 4.61 18.82
CA GLN A 183 0.32 4.41 18.72
C GLN A 183 -0.23 5.36 17.65
N ARG A 184 -1.02 4.82 16.72
CA ARG A 184 -1.79 5.60 15.74
C ARG A 184 -3.22 5.79 16.22
N TYR A 185 -3.89 6.83 15.74
CA TYR A 185 -5.35 6.87 15.79
C TYR A 185 -5.92 5.77 14.88
N VAL A 186 -7.00 5.15 15.33
CA VAL A 186 -7.63 4.04 14.59
C VAL A 186 -9.02 4.45 14.14
N LEU A 187 -9.19 4.54 12.82
CA LEU A 187 -10.47 4.85 12.21
C LEU A 187 -11.20 3.52 11.94
N PRO A 188 -12.42 3.31 12.48
CA PRO A 188 -13.23 2.15 12.11
C PRO A 188 -13.66 2.26 10.63
N LYS A 189 -13.83 1.14 9.95
CA LYS A 189 -14.33 1.13 8.55
C LYS A 189 -15.73 1.74 8.46
N PHE A 190 -16.60 1.42 9.43
CA PHE A 190 -17.94 1.98 9.57
C PHE A 190 -18.07 2.83 10.84
N ALA A 191 -18.63 4.02 10.69
CA ALA A 191 -19.08 4.85 11.80
C ALA A 191 -20.58 5.14 11.62
N ALA A 192 -21.41 4.67 12.55
CA ALA A 192 -22.86 4.81 12.52
C ALA A 192 -23.50 4.37 11.18
N GLY A 193 -23.03 3.25 10.60
CA GLY A 193 -23.54 2.70 9.35
C GLY A 193 -23.04 3.38 8.07
N VAL A 194 -22.15 4.37 8.18
CA VAL A 194 -21.56 5.08 7.03
C VAL A 194 -20.08 4.69 6.91
N PRO A 195 -19.59 4.37 5.70
CA PRO A 195 -18.16 4.19 5.49
C PRO A 195 -17.36 5.42 5.90
N SER A 196 -16.39 5.25 6.79
CA SER A 196 -15.63 6.39 7.35
C SER A 196 -14.85 7.16 6.29
N GLY A 197 -14.40 6.47 5.24
CA GLY A 197 -13.74 7.10 4.09
C GLY A 197 -14.62 8.15 3.38
N HIS A 198 -15.95 7.98 3.39
CA HIS A 198 -16.87 8.97 2.80
C HIS A 198 -16.97 10.27 3.59
N ARG A 199 -16.56 10.26 4.86
CA ARG A 199 -16.49 11.46 5.69
C ARG A 199 -15.12 12.14 5.63
N MET A 200 -14.04 11.36 5.44
CA MET A 200 -12.67 11.87 5.40
C MET A 200 -12.23 12.33 4.01
N PHE A 201 -12.50 11.52 2.98
CA PHE A 201 -12.04 11.79 1.61
C PHE A 201 -13.11 12.53 0.81
N THR A 202 -13.32 13.78 1.15
CA THR A 202 -14.33 14.63 0.53
C THR A 202 -13.67 15.78 -0.25
N ARG A 203 -14.39 16.31 -1.25
CA ARG A 203 -13.95 17.53 -1.94
C ARG A 203 -13.76 18.71 -0.98
N TYR A 204 -14.59 18.80 0.05
CA TYR A 204 -14.44 19.81 1.10
C TYR A 204 -13.11 19.63 1.85
N GLY A 205 -12.78 18.39 2.25
CA GLY A 205 -11.52 18.09 2.93
C GLY A 205 -10.29 18.50 2.08
N THR A 206 -10.32 18.22 0.77
CA THR A 206 -9.24 18.65 -0.14
C THR A 206 -9.09 20.17 -0.19
N ILE A 207 -10.21 20.90 -0.30
CA ILE A 207 -10.19 22.39 -0.30
C ILE A 207 -9.70 22.92 1.05
N ALA A 208 -10.12 22.30 2.15
CA ALA A 208 -9.67 22.67 3.49
C ALA A 208 -8.16 22.50 3.66
N ASP A 209 -7.60 21.39 3.17
CA ASP A 209 -6.16 21.11 3.19
C ASP A 209 -5.34 22.15 2.40
N GLU A 210 -5.90 22.67 1.30
CA GLU A 210 -5.26 23.73 0.50
C GLU A 210 -5.39 25.13 1.11
N CYS A 211 -6.46 25.40 1.88
CA CYS A 211 -6.83 26.74 2.30
C CYS A 211 -6.62 27.04 3.79
N LEU A 212 -6.59 26.00 4.64
CA LEU A 212 -6.47 26.17 6.08
C LEU A 212 -5.02 25.93 6.55
N PRO A 213 -4.65 26.52 7.69
CA PRO A 213 -3.39 26.16 8.36
C PRO A 213 -3.36 24.67 8.71
N ALA A 214 -2.21 24.00 8.54
CA ALA A 214 -2.04 22.57 8.81
C ALA A 214 -2.53 22.15 10.20
N ALA A 215 -2.31 22.97 11.23
CA ALA A 215 -2.79 22.69 12.59
C ALA A 215 -4.32 22.66 12.70
N GLU A 216 -5.04 23.45 11.90
CA GLU A 216 -6.50 23.44 11.88
C GLU A 216 -7.02 22.20 11.12
N VAL A 217 -6.37 21.82 10.02
CA VAL A 217 -6.69 20.58 9.30
C VAL A 217 -6.45 19.35 10.19
N ASP A 218 -5.32 19.32 10.92
CA ASP A 218 -4.99 18.27 11.89
C ASP A 218 -6.09 18.13 12.95
N ARG A 219 -6.52 19.25 13.53
CA ARG A 219 -7.57 19.29 14.56
C ARG A 219 -8.90 18.75 14.02
N GLN A 220 -9.34 19.22 12.85
CA GLN A 220 -10.62 18.81 12.24
C GLN A 220 -10.62 17.31 11.86
N LEU A 221 -9.55 16.83 11.25
CA LEU A 221 -9.41 15.41 10.92
C LEU A 221 -9.36 14.53 12.18
N LYS A 222 -8.68 14.99 13.24
CA LYS A 222 -8.67 14.29 14.53
C LYS A 222 -10.06 14.19 15.12
N GLU A 223 -10.84 15.27 15.11
CA GLU A 223 -12.23 15.25 15.59
C GLU A 223 -13.06 14.20 14.84
N ILE A 224 -12.99 14.15 13.51
CA ILE A 224 -13.68 13.14 12.71
C ILE A 224 -13.29 11.72 13.14
N VAL A 225 -12.00 11.46 13.35
CA VAL A 225 -11.50 10.13 13.72
C VAL A 225 -11.96 9.75 15.14
N VAL A 226 -11.86 10.67 16.08
CA VAL A 226 -12.24 10.43 17.49
C VAL A 226 -13.77 10.30 17.64
N GLU A 227 -14.56 11.08 16.91
CA GLU A 227 -16.02 10.91 16.87
C GLU A 227 -16.44 9.55 16.27
N ALA A 228 -15.70 9.07 15.28
CA ALA A 228 -16.01 7.82 14.61
C ALA A 228 -15.67 6.57 15.45
N GLY A 229 -14.54 6.57 16.16
CA GLY A 229 -13.99 5.38 16.81
C GLY A 229 -13.46 5.58 18.22
N GLY A 230 -13.52 6.78 18.80
CA GLY A 230 -12.87 7.07 20.07
C GLY A 230 -11.36 7.22 19.96
N SER A 231 -10.72 7.47 21.10
CA SER A 231 -9.26 7.53 21.21
C SER A 231 -8.72 6.19 21.75
N PRO A 232 -7.57 5.68 21.24
CA PRO A 232 -7.05 4.35 21.61
C PRO A 232 -6.92 4.09 23.11
N GLU A 233 -6.56 5.07 23.90
CA GLU A 233 -6.45 4.93 25.37
C GLU A 233 -7.78 4.60 26.05
N GLN A 234 -8.92 4.94 25.45
CA GLN A 234 -10.24 4.55 25.95
C GLN A 234 -10.49 3.04 25.87
N TYR A 235 -9.72 2.35 25.02
CA TYR A 235 -9.77 0.92 24.83
C TYR A 235 -8.63 0.17 25.55
N GLY A 236 -7.80 0.89 26.31
CA GLY A 236 -6.66 0.29 27.01
C GLY A 236 -5.37 0.19 26.17
N ALA A 237 -5.37 0.75 24.97
CA ALA A 237 -4.13 0.93 24.19
C ALA A 237 -3.34 2.16 24.69
N PRO A 238 -2.06 2.29 24.34
CA PRO A 238 -1.31 3.51 24.63
C PRO A 238 -1.95 4.76 24.02
N ALA A 239 -1.76 5.93 24.66
CA ALA A 239 -2.20 7.18 24.09
C ALA A 239 -1.37 7.54 22.84
N PRO A 240 -1.99 7.96 21.72
CA PRO A 240 -1.28 8.47 20.56
C PRO A 240 -0.75 9.88 20.82
N ASP A 241 0.14 10.35 19.92
CA ASP A 241 0.52 11.76 19.90
C ASP A 241 -0.73 12.65 19.79
N PRO A 242 -0.79 13.79 20.49
CA PRO A 242 -1.93 14.72 20.41
C PRO A 242 -2.21 15.23 19.00
N SER A 243 -1.21 15.36 18.13
CA SER A 243 -1.38 15.66 16.70
C SER A 243 -1.72 14.40 15.92
N LEU A 244 -2.79 14.44 15.14
CA LEU A 244 -3.15 13.35 14.23
C LEU A 244 -2.06 13.10 13.19
N PHE A 245 -1.46 14.16 12.66
CA PHE A 245 -0.39 14.06 11.66
C PHE A 245 0.88 13.42 12.24
N ALA A 246 1.23 13.73 13.49
CA ALA A 246 2.37 13.11 14.16
C ALA A 246 2.11 11.64 14.53
N ALA A 247 0.93 11.32 15.07
CA ALA A 247 0.54 9.96 15.39
C ALA A 247 0.34 9.11 14.13
N GLY A 248 -0.27 9.70 13.09
CA GLY A 248 -0.80 9.01 11.93
C GLY A 248 -2.14 8.33 12.20
N VAL A 249 -2.82 7.95 11.13
CA VAL A 249 -4.09 7.22 11.17
C VAL A 249 -3.90 5.83 10.56
N THR A 250 -4.61 4.86 11.09
CA THR A 250 -4.76 3.52 10.53
C THR A 250 -6.23 3.15 10.50
N LEU A 251 -6.61 2.16 9.69
CA LEU A 251 -8.00 1.67 9.65
C LEU A 251 -8.07 0.26 10.23
N SER A 252 -9.00 0.04 11.14
CA SER A 252 -9.44 -1.28 11.54
C SER A 252 -10.79 -1.20 12.24
N GLN A 253 -11.70 -2.09 11.88
CA GLN A 253 -13.01 -2.17 12.53
C GLN A 253 -12.93 -2.87 13.89
N GLU A 254 -12.05 -3.83 14.05
CA GLU A 254 -12.07 -4.77 15.18
C GLU A 254 -10.93 -4.58 16.18
N TYR A 255 -9.82 -3.97 15.78
CA TYR A 255 -8.61 -3.91 16.60
C TYR A 255 -8.82 -3.32 17.99
N LEU A 256 -9.38 -2.12 18.11
CA LEU A 256 -9.60 -1.47 19.40
C LEU A 256 -10.61 -2.21 20.30
N PRO A 257 -11.77 -2.67 19.81
CA PRO A 257 -12.63 -3.57 20.57
C PRO A 257 -11.91 -4.80 21.11
N LEU A 258 -11.07 -5.47 20.33
CA LEU A 258 -10.31 -6.63 20.76
C LEU A 258 -9.23 -6.31 21.80
N VAL A 259 -8.65 -5.11 21.76
CA VAL A 259 -7.77 -4.62 22.84
C VAL A 259 -8.57 -4.45 24.13
N ALA A 260 -9.75 -3.83 24.08
CA ALA A 260 -10.61 -3.64 25.26
C ALA A 260 -11.12 -4.97 25.84
N GLU A 261 -11.35 -5.96 25.00
CA GLU A 261 -11.71 -7.32 25.41
C GLU A 261 -10.52 -8.13 25.98
N GLY A 262 -9.28 -7.60 25.88
CA GLY A 262 -8.05 -8.29 26.32
C GLY A 262 -7.57 -9.42 25.40
N LEU A 263 -8.16 -9.54 24.20
CA LEU A 263 -7.77 -10.54 23.19
C LEU A 263 -6.51 -10.12 22.43
N ILE A 264 -6.24 -8.82 22.37
CA ILE A 264 -4.99 -8.25 21.83
C ILE A 264 -4.30 -7.45 22.93
N THR A 265 -3.02 -7.75 23.16
CA THR A 265 -2.15 -6.94 24.04
C THR A 265 -1.29 -6.03 23.19
N VAL A 266 -1.19 -4.75 23.58
CA VAL A 266 -0.33 -3.78 22.89
C VAL A 266 0.99 -3.64 23.66
N ARG A 267 2.11 -3.68 22.93
CA ARG A 267 3.46 -3.50 23.47
C ARG A 267 4.21 -2.41 22.71
N PRO A 268 5.20 -1.76 23.32
CA PRO A 268 6.14 -0.95 22.57
C PRO A 268 6.96 -1.83 21.62
N TRP A 269 7.83 -1.20 20.82
CA TRP A 269 8.60 -1.93 19.81
C TRP A 269 9.53 -2.98 20.42
N LEU A 270 9.81 -4.03 19.65
CA LEU A 270 10.74 -5.10 20.01
C LEU A 270 12.20 -4.60 19.88
N GLU A 271 13.04 -4.87 20.88
CA GLU A 271 14.45 -4.49 20.91
C GLU A 271 15.39 -5.63 20.51
N SER A 272 15.07 -6.84 20.94
CA SER A 272 15.90 -8.01 20.63
C SER A 272 15.11 -9.31 20.72
N ILE A 273 15.67 -10.34 20.09
CA ILE A 273 15.11 -11.69 20.05
C ILE A 273 16.20 -12.67 20.45
N THR A 274 15.85 -13.67 21.26
CA THR A 274 16.72 -14.80 21.63
C THR A 274 15.88 -16.07 21.60
N ASN A 275 16.13 -16.95 20.65
CA ASN A 275 15.27 -18.10 20.37
C ASN A 275 13.80 -17.68 20.17
N ALA A 276 12.88 -18.15 21.01
CA ALA A 276 11.46 -17.79 20.96
C ALA A 276 11.10 -16.55 21.81
N ALA A 277 12.04 -16.02 22.58
CA ALA A 277 11.81 -14.92 23.51
C ALA A 277 12.09 -13.57 22.84
N VAL A 278 11.16 -12.63 22.97
CA VAL A 278 11.23 -11.26 22.47
C VAL A 278 11.30 -10.29 23.64
N THR A 279 12.30 -9.43 23.65
CA THR A 279 12.43 -8.31 24.60
C THR A 279 11.87 -7.06 23.95
N PHE A 280 10.96 -6.37 24.66
CA PHE A 280 10.35 -5.12 24.23
C PHE A 280 11.06 -3.91 24.86
N ALA A 281 10.87 -2.72 24.28
CA ALA A 281 11.46 -1.47 24.73
C ALA A 281 11.06 -1.03 26.17
N ASP A 282 10.04 -1.62 26.74
CA ASP A 282 9.66 -1.46 28.16
C ASP A 282 10.34 -2.47 29.10
N GLY A 283 11.25 -3.29 28.59
CA GLY A 283 11.96 -4.33 29.31
C GLY A 283 11.16 -5.62 29.53
N ASN A 284 9.91 -5.70 29.08
CA ASN A 284 9.14 -6.93 29.13
C ASN A 284 9.74 -7.99 28.20
N LEU A 285 9.71 -9.25 28.67
CA LEU A 285 10.16 -10.42 27.93
C LEU A 285 8.97 -11.38 27.77
N GLU A 286 8.65 -11.74 26.54
CA GLU A 286 7.60 -12.73 26.25
C GLU A 286 8.07 -13.72 25.18
N GLU A 287 7.60 -14.97 25.25
CA GLU A 287 7.88 -15.99 24.23
C GLU A 287 6.76 -16.07 23.21
N PHE A 288 7.14 -16.26 21.93
CA PHE A 288 6.22 -16.37 20.80
C PHE A 288 6.54 -17.60 19.96
N ASP A 289 5.50 -18.14 19.34
CA ASP A 289 5.58 -19.24 18.39
C ASP A 289 5.70 -18.72 16.95
N GLY A 290 5.22 -17.50 16.67
CA GLY A 290 5.31 -16.85 15.36
C GLY A 290 5.44 -15.33 15.44
N ILE A 291 6.10 -14.74 14.44
CA ILE A 291 6.21 -13.29 14.26
C ILE A 291 5.70 -12.91 12.86
N VAL A 292 4.75 -11.99 12.79
CA VAL A 292 4.25 -11.42 11.54
C VAL A 292 4.64 -9.95 11.45
N PHE A 293 5.52 -9.58 10.52
CA PHE A 293 5.92 -8.21 10.30
C PHE A 293 4.97 -7.47 9.35
N GLY A 294 4.29 -6.44 9.87
CA GLY A 294 3.47 -5.49 9.12
C GLY A 294 4.11 -4.10 9.08
N THR A 295 5.37 -4.05 8.68
CA THR A 295 6.24 -2.86 8.78
C THR A 295 6.36 -2.08 7.47
N GLY A 296 5.50 -2.38 6.49
CA GLY A 296 5.45 -1.69 5.23
C GLY A 296 6.23 -2.36 4.11
N PHE A 297 6.48 -1.61 3.06
CA PHE A 297 7.09 -2.10 1.83
C PHE A 297 8.12 -1.11 1.32
N ASP A 298 9.21 -1.64 0.81
CA ASP A 298 10.24 -0.88 0.13
C ASP A 298 9.88 -0.69 -1.34
N LEU A 299 10.12 0.50 -1.87
CA LEU A 299 10.01 0.77 -3.29
C LEU A 299 11.21 0.13 -4.00
N HIS A 300 10.94 -0.89 -4.80
CA HIS A 300 12.00 -1.70 -5.40
C HIS A 300 11.77 -1.88 -6.91
N MET A 301 12.62 -1.24 -7.72
CA MET A 301 12.58 -1.28 -9.18
C MET A 301 13.95 -1.65 -9.76
N PRO A 302 14.44 -2.88 -9.52
CA PRO A 302 15.78 -3.31 -9.94
C PRO A 302 15.93 -3.43 -11.47
N PHE A 303 14.81 -3.52 -12.18
CA PHE A 303 14.75 -3.59 -13.64
C PHE A 303 15.02 -2.24 -14.34
N LEU A 304 15.01 -1.12 -13.62
CA LEU A 304 15.46 0.16 -14.17
C LEU A 304 16.99 0.18 -14.22
N SER A 305 17.55 0.64 -15.34
CA SER A 305 19.00 0.82 -15.47
C SER A 305 19.54 1.82 -14.41
N GLU A 306 20.82 1.73 -14.13
CA GLU A 306 21.47 2.52 -13.06
C GLU A 306 21.35 4.02 -13.30
N ASP A 307 21.50 4.46 -14.55
CA ASP A 307 21.33 5.86 -14.94
C ASP A 307 19.90 6.37 -14.70
N ILE A 308 18.86 5.57 -15.01
CA ILE A 308 17.47 5.94 -14.74
C ILE A 308 17.24 6.05 -13.22
N ARG A 309 17.70 5.06 -12.45
CA ARG A 309 17.57 5.09 -10.98
C ARG A 309 18.28 6.28 -10.36
N ALA A 310 19.46 6.64 -10.87
CA ALA A 310 20.19 7.82 -10.42
C ALA A 310 19.46 9.14 -10.77
N ILE A 311 18.87 9.23 -11.98
CA ILE A 311 18.13 10.43 -12.40
C ILE A 311 16.90 10.67 -11.51
N VAL A 312 16.15 9.61 -11.16
CA VAL A 312 14.96 9.74 -10.31
C VAL A 312 15.27 9.64 -8.82
N ASP A 313 16.55 9.66 -8.42
CA ASP A 313 17.00 9.52 -7.03
C ASP A 313 16.22 8.43 -6.27
N LEU A 314 16.13 7.25 -6.90
CA LEU A 314 15.32 6.13 -6.39
C LEU A 314 15.91 5.58 -5.10
N ASP A 315 15.13 5.66 -4.03
CA ASP A 315 15.41 4.97 -2.77
C ASP A 315 14.28 3.98 -2.38
N VAL A 316 14.36 3.40 -1.20
CA VAL A 316 13.37 2.41 -0.71
C VAL A 316 11.99 3.00 -0.39
N VAL A 317 11.87 4.33 -0.34
CA VAL A 317 10.61 5.01 0.01
C VAL A 317 10.08 5.83 -1.15
N HIS A 318 10.97 6.36 -2.00
CA HIS A 318 10.67 7.51 -2.85
C HIS A 318 11.37 7.43 -4.22
N LEU A 319 10.80 8.13 -5.18
CA LEU A 319 11.42 8.50 -6.44
C LEU A 319 11.11 9.96 -6.78
N ASP A 320 12.03 10.64 -7.40
CA ASP A 320 11.88 12.00 -7.87
C ASP A 320 11.15 12.02 -9.22
N ALA A 321 9.91 12.48 -9.19
CA ALA A 321 9.13 12.76 -10.40
C ALA A 321 8.03 13.77 -10.06
N ASP A 322 7.67 14.63 -11.00
CA ASP A 322 6.53 15.53 -10.86
C ASP A 322 5.28 14.70 -10.59
N ARG A 323 4.68 14.89 -9.41
CA ARG A 323 3.52 14.11 -8.92
C ARG A 323 3.70 12.59 -9.09
N TYR A 324 4.92 12.10 -8.82
CA TYR A 324 5.30 10.68 -9.00
C TYR A 324 5.05 10.13 -10.40
N THR A 325 5.03 10.97 -11.44
CA THR A 325 4.64 10.58 -12.79
C THR A 325 5.70 10.86 -13.84
N PHE A 326 6.14 12.11 -13.99
CA PHE A 326 7.07 12.52 -15.04
C PHE A 326 8.37 13.06 -14.46
N HIS A 327 9.49 12.77 -15.15
CA HIS A 327 10.77 13.42 -14.86
C HIS A 327 11.26 14.17 -16.12
N PRO A 328 11.70 15.44 -16.01
CA PRO A 328 12.09 16.23 -17.18
C PRO A 328 13.25 15.62 -17.98
N ASP A 329 14.19 14.94 -17.31
CA ASP A 329 15.34 14.30 -17.96
C ASP A 329 15.04 12.89 -18.53
N LEU A 330 13.79 12.40 -18.39
CA LEU A 330 13.34 11.08 -18.87
C LEU A 330 12.12 11.21 -19.78
N PRO A 331 12.23 11.97 -20.92
CA PRO A 331 11.11 12.12 -21.84
C PRO A 331 10.65 10.75 -22.38
N GLY A 332 9.35 10.49 -22.34
CA GLY A 332 8.77 9.22 -22.78
C GLY A 332 8.74 8.11 -21.72
N LEU A 333 9.26 8.35 -20.52
CA LEU A 333 9.04 7.49 -19.36
C LEU A 333 8.02 8.13 -18.41
N ALA A 334 7.12 7.31 -17.88
CA ALA A 334 6.19 7.71 -16.83
C ALA A 334 6.03 6.60 -15.78
N PHE A 335 5.64 7.01 -14.56
CA PHE A 335 5.37 6.10 -13.45
C PHE A 335 3.90 6.19 -13.05
N VAL A 336 3.31 5.06 -12.64
CA VAL A 336 1.92 4.98 -12.13
C VAL A 336 1.89 4.24 -10.81
N GLY A 337 1.30 4.86 -9.78
CA GLY A 337 1.05 4.22 -8.49
C GLY A 337 2.28 4.05 -7.61
N MET A 338 3.30 4.90 -7.74
CA MET A 338 4.56 4.79 -6.98
C MET A 338 4.58 5.62 -5.70
N TRP A 339 3.45 6.13 -5.23
CA TRP A 339 3.34 6.87 -3.96
C TRP A 339 2.59 6.07 -2.90
N ASP A 340 2.72 6.49 -1.65
CA ASP A 340 1.93 5.97 -0.54
C ASP A 340 0.62 6.77 -0.42
N GLN A 341 -0.50 6.10 -0.61
CA GLN A 341 -1.83 6.70 -0.76
C GLN A 341 -2.65 6.53 0.52
N SER A 342 -3.28 7.60 0.96
CA SER A 342 -4.39 7.55 1.90
C SER A 342 -5.71 7.51 1.11
N GLY A 343 -6.55 6.50 1.34
CA GLY A 343 -7.81 6.31 0.62
C GLY A 343 -7.73 5.33 -0.55
N GLY A 344 -8.72 5.37 -1.44
CA GLY A 344 -8.83 4.45 -2.58
C GLY A 344 -7.78 4.70 -3.65
N TYR A 345 -7.16 3.64 -4.14
CA TYR A 345 -6.11 3.75 -5.17
C TYR A 345 -6.66 3.89 -6.59
N PHE A 346 -7.80 3.30 -6.92
CA PHE A 346 -8.26 3.20 -8.32
C PHE A 346 -8.52 4.56 -8.95
N VAL A 347 -9.20 5.46 -8.25
CA VAL A 347 -9.50 6.80 -8.78
C VAL A 347 -8.24 7.61 -9.08
N PRO A 348 -7.27 7.77 -8.17
CA PRO A 348 -6.05 8.51 -8.50
C PRO A 348 -5.17 7.79 -9.52
N LEU A 349 -5.14 6.46 -9.57
CA LEU A 349 -4.45 5.71 -10.62
C LEU A 349 -5.05 5.98 -12.01
N GLU A 350 -6.37 6.02 -12.10
CA GLU A 350 -7.08 6.38 -13.32
C GLU A 350 -6.74 7.82 -13.77
N LEU A 351 -6.80 8.78 -12.84
CA LEU A 351 -6.46 10.17 -13.15
C LEU A 351 -5.00 10.31 -13.62
N GLN A 352 -4.08 9.61 -12.99
CA GLN A 352 -2.67 9.59 -13.38
C GLN A 352 -2.49 8.97 -14.77
N ALA A 353 -3.14 7.83 -15.04
CA ALA A 353 -3.09 7.19 -16.35
C ALA A 353 -3.69 8.08 -17.47
N ARG A 354 -4.81 8.77 -17.18
CA ARG A 354 -5.42 9.74 -18.10
C ARG A 354 -4.50 10.94 -18.34
N TRP A 355 -3.87 11.45 -17.29
CA TRP A 355 -2.90 12.56 -17.43
C TRP A 355 -1.73 12.17 -18.33
N ILE A 356 -1.15 10.98 -18.15
CA ILE A 356 -0.09 10.46 -19.01
C ILE A 356 -0.58 10.37 -20.47
N ALA A 357 -1.72 9.71 -20.69
CA ALA A 357 -2.25 9.49 -22.02
C ALA A 357 -2.58 10.80 -22.75
N TYR A 358 -3.22 11.75 -22.07
CA TYR A 358 -3.61 13.04 -22.66
C TYR A 358 -2.39 13.93 -22.93
N THR A 359 -1.40 13.93 -22.03
CA THR A 359 -0.14 14.66 -22.24
C THR A 359 0.61 14.13 -23.46
N TRP A 360 0.80 12.82 -23.54
CA TRP A 360 1.52 12.20 -24.64
C TRP A 360 0.75 12.21 -25.97
N GLY A 361 -0.58 12.17 -25.92
CA GLY A 361 -1.46 12.27 -27.08
C GLY A 361 -1.68 13.71 -27.58
N GLY A 362 -1.17 14.71 -26.85
CA GLY A 362 -1.32 16.12 -27.23
C GLY A 362 -2.70 16.71 -26.93
N ALA A 363 -3.58 15.98 -26.19
CA ALA A 363 -4.89 16.49 -25.80
C ALA A 363 -4.81 17.58 -24.72
N ILE A 364 -3.75 17.57 -23.91
CA ILE A 364 -3.41 18.63 -22.98
C ILE A 364 -1.92 19.02 -23.13
N PRO A 365 -1.55 20.26 -22.83
CA PRO A 365 -0.16 20.66 -22.89
C PRO A 365 0.69 19.92 -21.86
N ALA A 366 1.91 19.55 -22.25
CA ALA A 366 2.88 18.99 -21.31
C ALA A 366 3.27 20.04 -20.26
N THR A 367 3.45 19.59 -19.02
CA THR A 367 3.98 20.43 -17.95
C THR A 367 5.41 20.86 -18.30
N GLY A 368 5.68 22.16 -18.28
CA GLY A 368 7.01 22.68 -18.59
C GLY A 368 8.08 22.19 -17.59
N GLU A 369 9.31 22.04 -18.06
CA GLU A 369 10.44 21.53 -17.27
C GLU A 369 10.63 22.26 -15.93
N ALA A 370 10.57 23.59 -15.93
CA ALA A 370 10.73 24.38 -14.71
C ALA A 370 9.66 24.06 -13.65
N VAL A 371 8.43 23.79 -14.06
CA VAL A 371 7.32 23.41 -13.17
C VAL A 371 7.54 21.99 -12.63
N GLN A 372 7.96 21.06 -13.48
CA GLN A 372 8.28 19.71 -13.06
C GLN A 372 9.41 19.69 -12.01
N ARG A 373 10.51 20.42 -12.25
CA ARG A 373 11.62 20.55 -11.30
C ARG A 373 11.17 21.20 -9.99
N SER A 374 10.39 22.27 -10.04
CA SER A 374 9.83 22.90 -8.84
C SER A 374 8.94 21.94 -8.02
N SER A 375 8.15 21.12 -8.69
CA SER A 375 7.33 20.08 -8.05
C SER A 375 8.21 19.02 -7.34
N ILE A 376 9.26 18.54 -8.00
CA ILE A 376 10.22 17.60 -7.43
C ILE A 376 10.91 18.20 -6.19
N ASP A 377 11.41 19.45 -6.29
CA ASP A 377 12.08 20.13 -5.17
C ASP A 377 11.13 20.36 -3.99
N ALA A 378 9.86 20.65 -4.24
CA ALA A 378 8.85 20.79 -3.20
C ALA A 378 8.60 19.45 -2.47
N TYR A 379 8.66 18.31 -3.16
CA TYR A 379 8.59 16.98 -2.53
C TYR A 379 9.85 16.68 -1.72
N ARG A 380 11.03 16.94 -2.25
CA ARG A 380 12.32 16.76 -1.54
C ARG A 380 12.36 17.54 -0.22
N SER A 381 11.83 18.76 -0.20
CA SER A 381 11.82 19.61 1.00
C SER A 381 10.86 19.13 2.11
N ARG A 382 9.95 18.19 1.81
CA ARG A 382 9.01 17.60 2.77
C ARG A 382 9.47 16.25 3.33
N ARG A 383 10.58 15.72 2.83
CA ARG A 383 11.27 14.53 3.35
C ARG A 383 12.02 14.90 4.64
#